data_50a7222be609262329133f8534f2f95d
#
_entry.id   50a7222be609262329133f8534f2f95d
#
_cell.length_a   1.000
_cell.length_b   1.000
_cell.length_c   1.000
_cell.angle_alpha   90.00
_cell.angle_beta   90.00
_cell.angle_gamma   90.00
#
_symmetry.space_group_name_H-M   'P 1'
#
loop_
_entity.id
_entity.type
_entity.pdbx_description
1 polymer ?
#
loop_
_entity_poly.entity_id
_entity_poly.type
_entity_poly.pdbx_seq_one_letter_code
_entity_poly.pdbx_strand_id
1 'polypeptide(L)'
;MAKIHLMGTALVAAAIVAGCNKNEAKTSAETAEAPKAAPVAETAAPAAEAEKKDPNDVMISVGEVKITRGELDAQVDEIVKKQGDKIPAQSADYYRQMIANQIVQAFIMNNVIAAKAKELGYKLEDGDLKAFEDKMLKQFAGRPDAPKTIDEFIEKLPFGKEFVTKQFESQIVIEKMIEGEISSKSGKDYAAEAQKIVDDIKAENAKIPEAAAEAQKKINEIKATLDATPDAEKAEKFAELAKEKSDCPSGSKGGDLGFFTHGQMVKEFDEAAFALPIGKISDVVKTQFGFHVILVTDKKEAVQAEGDKPAQPESVKASHILVKAPSERPVPDMEDVKKSLKNRGESEEIGKFMKDVLTNAGIQAADEYKHMLP
;
A
#
# COMPACT_ATOMS: atom_id res chain seq x y z
N MET A 1 9.22 -2.08 -20.07
CA MET A 1 10.27 -1.19 -19.54
C MET A 1 9.86 -0.29 -18.36
N ALA A 2 8.65 -0.39 -17.79
CA ALA A 2 8.16 0.56 -16.78
C ALA A 2 8.29 0.11 -15.31
N LYS A 3 8.81 -1.08 -15.00
CA LYS A 3 8.76 -1.64 -13.63
C LYS A 3 10.10 -2.08 -13.02
N ILE A 4 11.21 -2.07 -13.74
CA ILE A 4 12.55 -2.24 -13.16
C ILE A 4 12.90 -1.06 -12.22
N HIS A 5 12.17 0.06 -12.35
CA HIS A 5 12.25 1.25 -11.51
C HIS A 5 11.88 1.04 -10.04
N LEU A 6 11.26 -0.10 -9.66
CA LEU A 6 10.63 -0.19 -8.33
C LEU A 6 11.57 -0.68 -7.22
N MET A 7 12.66 -1.38 -7.50
CA MET A 7 13.55 -1.87 -6.44
C MET A 7 14.75 -0.95 -6.16
N GLY A 8 15.30 -0.27 -7.15
CA GLY A 8 16.42 0.65 -6.95
C GLY A 8 15.99 2.08 -6.58
N THR A 9 14.85 2.54 -7.12
CA THR A 9 14.26 3.83 -6.75
C THR A 9 13.67 3.84 -5.35
N ALA A 10 13.38 2.67 -4.75
CA ALA A 10 12.85 2.62 -3.39
C ALA A 10 13.82 3.16 -2.33
N LEU A 11 15.13 3.01 -2.51
CA LEU A 11 16.11 3.56 -1.56
C LEU A 11 16.38 5.07 -1.76
N VAL A 12 16.45 5.53 -3.01
CA VAL A 12 16.58 6.97 -3.31
C VAL A 12 15.19 7.65 -3.29
N ALA A 13 14.12 6.98 -3.75
CA ALA A 13 12.76 7.52 -3.75
C ALA A 13 12.11 7.56 -2.35
N ALA A 14 12.43 6.65 -1.43
CA ALA A 14 11.94 6.76 -0.05
C ALA A 14 12.49 8.01 0.65
N ALA A 15 13.71 8.44 0.33
CA ALA A 15 14.25 9.73 0.78
C ALA A 15 13.62 10.92 0.07
N ILE A 16 13.16 10.76 -1.19
CA ILE A 16 12.52 11.82 -2.00
C ILE A 16 11.07 12.04 -1.57
N VAL A 17 10.31 10.97 -1.29
CA VAL A 17 8.89 11.08 -0.88
C VAL A 17 8.75 11.69 0.52
N ALA A 18 9.68 11.42 1.43
CA ALA A 18 9.66 12.04 2.76
C ALA A 18 9.98 13.54 2.76
N GLY A 19 10.64 14.05 1.71
CA GLY A 19 11.04 15.47 1.60
C GLY A 19 10.09 16.37 0.80
N CYS A 20 9.31 15.85 -0.12
CA CYS A 20 8.51 16.65 -1.08
C CYS A 20 6.99 16.62 -0.84
N ASN A 21 6.46 15.81 0.07
CA ASN A 21 5.00 15.71 0.25
C ASN A 21 4.50 16.47 1.47
N LYS A 22 4.42 17.81 1.37
CA LYS A 22 3.72 18.64 2.37
C LYS A 22 2.19 18.63 2.20
N ASN A 23 1.62 18.07 1.13
CA ASN A 23 0.19 18.18 0.81
C ASN A 23 -0.63 16.89 0.91
N GLU A 24 -0.04 15.71 1.11
CA GLU A 24 -0.80 14.46 1.24
C GLU A 24 -0.87 13.89 2.67
N ALA A 25 -0.25 14.54 3.64
CA ALA A 25 -0.28 14.12 5.05
C ALA A 25 -1.60 14.39 5.78
N LYS A 26 -2.66 14.85 5.09
CA LYS A 26 -3.96 15.15 5.70
C LYS A 26 -5.03 14.07 5.56
N THR A 27 -4.79 12.98 4.82
CA THR A 27 -5.84 11.96 4.54
C THR A 27 -5.54 10.55 5.01
N SER A 28 -4.41 10.27 5.67
CA SER A 28 -4.10 8.93 6.18
C SER A 28 -3.66 8.87 7.66
N ALA A 29 -3.93 9.91 8.46
CA ALA A 29 -3.57 9.97 9.88
C ALA A 29 -4.71 9.58 10.83
N GLU A 30 -5.84 9.04 10.36
CA GLU A 30 -7.03 8.83 11.18
C GLU A 30 -7.43 7.36 11.40
N THR A 31 -6.52 6.40 11.24
CA THR A 31 -6.76 5.01 11.70
C THR A 31 -5.47 4.25 12.00
N ALA A 32 -4.67 4.75 12.93
CA ALA A 32 -3.70 3.91 13.63
C ALA A 32 -3.65 4.35 15.10
N GLU A 33 -4.55 3.79 15.90
CA GLU A 33 -4.50 3.86 17.35
C GLU A 33 -3.20 3.19 17.83
N ALA A 34 -2.32 3.97 18.43
CA ALA A 34 -1.09 3.46 19.03
C ALA A 34 -1.44 2.46 20.15
N PRO A 35 -0.75 1.31 20.24
CA PRO A 35 -0.99 0.39 21.32
C PRO A 35 -0.62 1.06 22.65
N LYS A 36 -1.58 1.12 23.58
CA LYS A 36 -1.39 1.58 24.96
C LYS A 36 -0.28 0.74 25.59
N ALA A 37 0.80 1.40 25.98
CA ALA A 37 1.83 0.80 26.81
C ALA A 37 1.23 0.33 28.14
N ALA A 38 1.38 -0.96 28.41
CA ALA A 38 1.12 -1.51 29.75
C ALA A 38 2.16 -0.95 30.75
N PRO A 39 1.79 -0.73 32.02
CA PRO A 39 2.72 -0.22 33.00
C PRO A 39 3.82 -1.25 33.27
N VAL A 40 5.05 -0.92 32.93
CA VAL A 40 6.24 -1.72 33.28
C VAL A 40 6.58 -1.38 34.72
N ALA A 41 6.55 -2.38 35.59
CA ALA A 41 7.02 -2.28 36.94
C ALA A 41 8.51 -1.90 36.97
N GLU A 42 8.81 -0.82 37.67
CA GLU A 42 10.13 -0.30 37.94
C GLU A 42 10.88 -1.28 38.88
N THR A 43 11.69 -2.16 38.27
CA THR A 43 12.78 -2.83 39.00
C THR A 43 14.08 -2.24 38.49
N ALA A 44 14.67 -1.37 39.27
CA ALA A 44 16.00 -0.84 39.06
C ALA A 44 17.00 -1.98 39.05
N ALA A 45 17.43 -2.38 37.87
CA ALA A 45 18.65 -3.15 37.66
C ALA A 45 19.84 -2.17 37.64
N PRO A 46 21.01 -2.55 38.17
CA PRO A 46 22.16 -1.66 38.22
C PRO A 46 22.59 -1.28 36.80
N ALA A 47 22.96 -0.01 36.63
CA ALA A 47 23.49 0.52 35.37
C ALA A 47 24.64 -0.36 34.91
N ALA A 48 24.40 -1.16 33.86
CA ALA A 48 25.46 -1.79 33.13
C ALA A 48 26.32 -0.65 32.55
N GLU A 49 27.61 -0.63 32.86
CA GLU A 49 28.61 0.24 32.22
C GLU A 49 28.41 0.09 30.71
N ALA A 50 28.12 1.22 30.04
CA ALA A 50 28.05 1.23 28.59
C ALA A 50 29.38 0.76 28.05
N GLU A 51 29.46 -0.47 27.51
CA GLU A 51 30.65 -0.99 26.83
C GLU A 51 31.05 0.08 25.80
N LYS A 52 32.30 0.57 25.93
CA LYS A 52 32.86 1.50 24.94
C LYS A 52 32.92 0.76 23.62
N LYS A 53 32.02 1.06 22.73
CA LYS A 53 31.97 0.51 21.38
C LYS A 53 33.25 0.94 20.64
N ASP A 54 34.06 -0.03 20.19
CA ASP A 54 35.29 0.28 19.46
C ASP A 54 34.96 0.83 18.05
N PRO A 55 35.44 2.02 17.66
CA PRO A 55 35.23 2.57 16.33
C PRO A 55 35.80 1.69 15.21
N ASN A 56 36.73 0.78 15.53
CA ASN A 56 37.32 -0.16 14.56
C ASN A 56 36.51 -1.45 14.41
N ASP A 57 35.48 -1.67 15.22
CA ASP A 57 34.60 -2.83 15.06
C ASP A 57 34.01 -2.86 13.66
N VAL A 58 34.09 -4.01 13.00
CA VAL A 58 33.50 -4.20 11.68
C VAL A 58 32.00 -4.42 11.82
N MET A 59 31.23 -3.51 11.26
CA MET A 59 29.77 -3.59 11.30
C MET A 59 29.22 -4.53 10.23
N ILE A 60 29.74 -4.39 9.01
CA ILE A 60 29.36 -5.22 7.86
C ILE A 60 30.62 -5.45 7.01
N SER A 61 30.74 -6.65 6.45
CA SER A 61 31.67 -6.93 5.35
C SER A 61 31.00 -7.71 4.21
N VAL A 62 31.44 -7.43 3.00
CA VAL A 62 31.10 -8.14 1.78
C VAL A 62 32.38 -8.47 1.05
N GLY A 63 32.79 -9.73 1.12
CA GLY A 63 34.12 -10.12 0.67
C GLY A 63 35.23 -9.37 1.45
N GLU A 64 36.11 -8.66 0.72
CA GLU A 64 37.18 -7.87 1.30
C GLU A 64 36.76 -6.45 1.73
N VAL A 65 35.61 -5.98 1.27
CA VAL A 65 35.10 -4.63 1.56
C VAL A 65 34.36 -4.65 2.89
N LYS A 66 34.65 -3.69 3.75
CA LYS A 66 34.04 -3.59 5.09
C LYS A 66 33.68 -2.14 5.42
N ILE A 67 32.72 -1.96 6.31
CA ILE A 67 32.46 -0.70 6.99
C ILE A 67 32.63 -0.89 8.48
N THR A 68 33.39 -0.02 9.10
CA THR A 68 33.63 -0.01 10.55
C THR A 68 32.59 0.84 11.25
N ARG A 69 32.48 0.69 12.58
CA ARG A 69 31.59 1.50 13.42
C ARG A 69 31.88 3.01 13.27
N GLY A 70 33.15 3.38 13.35
CA GLY A 70 33.56 4.77 13.24
C GLY A 70 33.21 5.39 11.87
N GLU A 71 33.37 4.63 10.78
CA GLU A 71 32.96 5.08 9.43
C GLU A 71 31.45 5.20 9.29
N LEU A 72 30.70 4.24 9.85
CA LEU A 72 29.23 4.29 9.84
C LEU A 72 28.71 5.46 10.67
N ASP A 73 29.21 5.63 11.89
CA ASP A 73 28.79 6.71 12.79
C ASP A 73 29.11 8.09 12.17
N ALA A 74 30.27 8.24 11.54
CA ALA A 74 30.64 9.49 10.86
C ALA A 74 29.68 9.83 9.71
N GLN A 75 29.26 8.83 8.91
CA GLN A 75 28.26 9.04 7.85
C GLN A 75 26.88 9.39 8.41
N VAL A 76 26.47 8.73 9.49
CA VAL A 76 25.21 9.05 10.20
C VAL A 76 25.24 10.47 10.72
N ASP A 77 26.34 10.88 11.36
CA ASP A 77 26.52 12.24 11.91
C ASP A 77 26.46 13.33 10.83
N GLU A 78 27.06 13.09 9.68
CA GLU A 78 27.00 14.02 8.55
C GLU A 78 25.56 14.21 8.06
N ILE A 79 24.79 13.12 7.92
CA ILE A 79 23.40 13.20 7.47
C ILE A 79 22.52 13.87 8.52
N VAL A 80 22.65 13.51 9.79
CA VAL A 80 21.92 14.13 10.90
C VAL A 80 22.21 15.64 10.97
N LYS A 81 23.49 16.03 10.83
CA LYS A 81 23.89 17.46 10.80
C LYS A 81 23.24 18.23 9.64
N LYS A 82 23.15 17.62 8.45
CA LYS A 82 22.47 18.25 7.28
C LYS A 82 20.97 18.39 7.46
N GLN A 83 20.34 17.48 8.22
CA GLN A 83 18.90 17.56 8.50
C GLN A 83 18.55 18.58 9.59
N GLY A 84 19.50 18.88 10.49
CA GLY A 84 19.36 19.94 11.52
C GLY A 84 18.08 19.80 12.34
N ASP A 85 17.38 20.93 12.52
CA ASP A 85 16.16 21.05 13.34
C ASP A 85 14.93 20.25 12.82
N LYS A 86 15.06 19.55 11.68
CA LYS A 86 13.99 18.70 11.15
C LYS A 86 13.85 17.38 11.95
N ILE A 87 14.87 17.01 12.72
CA ILE A 87 14.83 15.83 13.58
C ILE A 87 14.43 16.24 14.99
N PRO A 88 13.25 15.78 15.51
CA PRO A 88 12.86 16.07 16.87
C PRO A 88 13.85 15.45 17.87
N ALA A 89 14.29 16.23 18.86
CA ALA A 89 15.31 15.79 19.84
C ALA A 89 14.93 14.47 20.55
N GLN A 90 13.65 14.29 20.88
CA GLN A 90 13.12 13.08 21.53
C GLN A 90 13.14 11.83 20.65
N SER A 91 13.36 11.97 19.35
CA SER A 91 13.40 10.88 18.37
C SER A 91 14.78 10.74 17.71
N ALA A 92 15.78 11.47 18.17
CA ALA A 92 17.10 11.55 17.54
C ALA A 92 17.74 10.16 17.41
N ASP A 93 17.71 9.34 18.44
CA ASP A 93 18.28 7.99 18.42
C ASP A 93 17.57 7.07 17.43
N TYR A 94 16.26 7.16 17.34
CA TYR A 94 15.47 6.42 16.34
C TYR A 94 15.87 6.81 14.91
N TYR A 95 15.99 8.12 14.65
CA TYR A 95 16.43 8.61 13.32
C TYR A 95 17.85 8.19 12.99
N ARG A 96 18.76 8.24 13.97
CA ARG A 96 20.14 7.77 13.81
C ARG A 96 20.18 6.29 13.41
N GLN A 97 19.43 5.45 14.12
CA GLN A 97 19.36 4.01 13.81
C GLN A 97 18.74 3.76 12.43
N MET A 98 17.71 4.49 12.06
CA MET A 98 17.08 4.40 10.74
C MET A 98 18.08 4.76 9.62
N ILE A 99 18.86 5.85 9.80
CA ILE A 99 19.89 6.28 8.86
C ILE A 99 21.00 5.23 8.78
N ALA A 100 21.46 4.72 9.92
CA ALA A 100 22.49 3.66 9.97
C ALA A 100 22.04 2.41 9.20
N ASN A 101 20.79 1.96 9.42
CA ASN A 101 20.21 0.83 8.69
C ASN A 101 20.19 1.06 7.18
N GLN A 102 19.83 2.28 6.73
CA GLN A 102 19.84 2.64 5.31
C GLN A 102 21.24 2.60 4.70
N ILE A 103 22.24 3.14 5.43
CA ILE A 103 23.64 3.11 4.98
C ILE A 103 24.14 1.68 4.87
N VAL A 104 23.88 0.84 5.89
CA VAL A 104 24.25 -0.57 5.91
C VAL A 104 23.60 -1.34 4.77
N GLN A 105 22.30 -1.14 4.54
CA GLN A 105 21.59 -1.77 3.44
C GLN A 105 22.16 -1.36 2.08
N ALA A 106 22.42 -0.07 1.89
CA ALA A 106 23.06 0.45 0.67
C ALA A 106 24.46 -0.13 0.48
N PHE A 107 25.25 -0.21 1.55
CA PHE A 107 26.58 -0.81 1.52
C PHE A 107 26.54 -2.28 1.07
N ILE A 108 25.67 -3.10 1.66
CA ILE A 108 25.48 -4.50 1.28
C ILE A 108 25.13 -4.59 -0.20
N MET A 109 24.04 -3.91 -0.61
CA MET A 109 23.53 -3.98 -1.98
C MET A 109 24.58 -3.56 -3.00
N ASN A 110 25.24 -2.42 -2.78
CA ASN A 110 26.24 -1.89 -3.73
C ASN A 110 27.42 -2.83 -3.90
N ASN A 111 27.95 -3.38 -2.80
CA ASN A 111 29.15 -4.23 -2.86
C ASN A 111 28.81 -5.64 -3.40
N VAL A 112 27.67 -6.21 -3.01
CA VAL A 112 27.22 -7.51 -3.54
C VAL A 112 26.96 -7.41 -5.04
N ILE A 113 26.25 -6.37 -5.46
CA ILE A 113 25.93 -6.15 -6.88
C ILE A 113 27.18 -5.87 -7.69
N ALA A 114 28.09 -5.03 -7.18
CA ALA A 114 29.35 -4.73 -7.86
C ALA A 114 30.20 -6.01 -8.04
N ALA A 115 30.26 -6.87 -7.03
CA ALA A 115 30.97 -8.16 -7.11
C ALA A 115 30.32 -9.08 -8.15
N LYS A 116 29.00 -9.23 -8.13
CA LYS A 116 28.26 -10.09 -9.07
C LYS A 116 28.31 -9.56 -10.50
N ALA A 117 28.14 -8.26 -10.68
CA ALA A 117 28.26 -7.61 -11.97
C ALA A 117 29.66 -7.79 -12.58
N LYS A 118 30.70 -7.64 -11.77
CA LYS A 118 32.08 -7.89 -12.19
C LYS A 118 32.31 -9.35 -12.61
N GLU A 119 31.76 -10.30 -11.82
CA GLU A 119 31.81 -11.73 -12.14
C GLU A 119 31.16 -12.04 -13.49
N LEU A 120 29.99 -11.42 -13.76
CA LEU A 120 29.21 -11.61 -14.99
C LEU A 120 29.67 -10.71 -16.15
N GLY A 121 30.66 -9.83 -15.94
CA GLY A 121 31.20 -8.94 -16.97
C GLY A 121 30.42 -7.67 -17.23
N TYR A 122 29.43 -7.35 -16.38
CA TYR A 122 28.68 -6.08 -16.47
C TYR A 122 29.47 -4.93 -15.86
N LYS A 123 29.50 -3.80 -16.52
CA LYS A 123 30.22 -2.60 -16.10
C LYS A 123 29.52 -1.33 -16.56
N LEU A 124 29.88 -0.24 -15.91
CA LEU A 124 29.53 1.10 -16.38
C LEU A 124 30.34 1.41 -17.66
N GLU A 125 29.68 2.01 -18.63
CA GLU A 125 30.27 2.45 -19.90
C GLU A 125 30.18 3.96 -20.04
N ASP A 126 30.98 4.53 -20.95
CA ASP A 126 30.95 5.96 -21.21
C ASP A 126 29.55 6.42 -21.66
N GLY A 127 29.01 7.42 -21.00
CA GLY A 127 27.71 8.00 -21.28
C GLY A 127 26.53 7.36 -20.53
N ASP A 128 26.69 6.21 -19.88
CA ASP A 128 25.60 5.55 -19.13
C ASP A 128 25.04 6.44 -18.02
N LEU A 129 25.93 7.07 -17.24
CA LEU A 129 25.52 7.95 -16.15
C LEU A 129 24.70 9.14 -16.71
N LYS A 130 25.19 9.75 -17.78
CA LYS A 130 24.48 10.85 -18.43
C LYS A 130 23.11 10.44 -18.97
N ALA A 131 23.02 9.29 -19.59
CA ALA A 131 21.75 8.75 -20.08
C ALA A 131 20.77 8.47 -18.94
N PHE A 132 21.25 7.96 -17.82
CA PHE A 132 20.46 7.71 -16.62
C PHE A 132 19.95 9.03 -15.99
N GLU A 133 20.82 10.02 -15.86
CA GLU A 133 20.47 11.36 -15.38
C GLU A 133 19.39 12.03 -16.23
N ASP A 134 19.55 11.99 -17.57
CA ASP A 134 18.58 12.55 -18.52
C ASP A 134 17.22 11.80 -18.44
N LYS A 135 17.26 10.48 -18.28
CA LYS A 135 16.05 9.66 -18.09
C LYS A 135 15.35 10.03 -16.78
N MET A 136 16.09 10.23 -15.70
CA MET A 136 15.56 10.59 -14.40
C MET A 136 14.93 12.00 -14.42
N LEU A 137 15.60 13.00 -14.98
CA LEU A 137 15.08 14.36 -15.09
C LEU A 137 13.78 14.42 -15.90
N LYS A 138 13.65 13.60 -16.95
CA LYS A 138 12.41 13.51 -17.73
C LYS A 138 11.19 13.05 -16.89
N GLN A 139 11.39 12.31 -15.81
CA GLN A 139 10.27 11.88 -14.93
C GLN A 139 9.69 13.03 -14.11
N PHE A 140 10.46 14.09 -13.90
CA PHE A 140 10.01 15.29 -13.19
C PHE A 140 9.41 16.34 -14.15
N ALA A 141 9.54 16.14 -15.46
CA ALA A 141 9.05 17.09 -16.46
C ALA A 141 7.55 17.40 -16.26
N GLY A 142 7.21 18.70 -16.29
CA GLY A 142 5.84 19.18 -16.08
C GLY A 142 5.44 19.43 -14.62
N ARG A 143 6.28 19.15 -13.64
CA ARG A 143 6.03 19.55 -12.23
C ARG A 143 6.51 20.98 -12.00
N PRO A 144 5.80 21.80 -11.19
CA PRO A 144 6.18 23.20 -10.94
C PRO A 144 7.56 23.35 -10.27
N ASP A 145 7.99 22.37 -9.49
CA ASP A 145 9.24 22.33 -8.72
C ASP A 145 10.29 21.37 -9.30
N ALA A 146 10.11 20.97 -10.58
CA ALA A 146 11.01 20.03 -11.25
C ALA A 146 12.45 20.55 -11.27
N PRO A 147 13.45 19.73 -10.87
CA PRO A 147 14.85 20.11 -11.00
C PRO A 147 15.22 20.20 -12.48
N LYS A 148 15.98 21.23 -12.85
CA LYS A 148 16.44 21.44 -14.22
C LYS A 148 17.72 20.68 -14.52
N THR A 149 18.51 20.41 -13.48
CA THR A 149 19.77 19.68 -13.56
C THR A 149 19.82 18.60 -12.50
N ILE A 150 20.70 17.60 -12.72
CA ILE A 150 20.93 16.56 -11.72
C ILE A 150 21.57 17.13 -10.46
N ASP A 151 22.39 18.16 -10.57
CA ASP A 151 22.99 18.82 -9.41
C ASP A 151 21.92 19.50 -8.54
N GLU A 152 20.96 20.23 -9.12
CA GLU A 152 19.82 20.79 -8.39
C GLU A 152 18.97 19.70 -7.70
N PHE A 153 18.88 18.52 -8.32
CA PHE A 153 18.19 17.38 -7.71
C PHE A 153 18.98 16.88 -6.50
N ILE A 154 20.28 16.66 -6.66
CA ILE A 154 21.17 16.15 -5.61
C ILE A 154 21.25 17.10 -4.41
N GLU A 155 21.31 18.40 -4.63
CA GLU A 155 21.34 19.41 -3.56
C GLU A 155 20.11 19.37 -2.64
N LYS A 156 18.96 18.93 -3.16
CA LYS A 156 17.74 18.73 -2.36
C LYS A 156 17.77 17.48 -1.49
N LEU A 157 18.72 16.57 -1.72
CA LEU A 157 18.84 15.32 -0.97
C LEU A 157 19.70 15.51 0.30
N PRO A 158 19.44 14.74 1.35
CA PRO A 158 20.21 14.78 2.57
C PRO A 158 21.62 14.20 2.43
N PHE A 159 21.91 13.57 1.28
CA PHE A 159 23.17 12.87 1.01
C PHE A 159 24.15 13.72 0.20
N GLY A 160 25.44 13.46 0.34
CA GLY A 160 26.46 14.13 -0.48
C GLY A 160 26.45 13.68 -1.94
N LYS A 161 26.96 14.53 -2.84
CA LYS A 161 26.98 14.27 -4.29
C LYS A 161 27.70 12.95 -4.61
N GLU A 162 28.81 12.67 -3.99
CA GLU A 162 29.59 11.44 -4.22
C GLU A 162 28.76 10.20 -3.89
N PHE A 163 28.05 10.19 -2.74
CA PHE A 163 27.18 9.09 -2.36
C PHE A 163 26.08 8.86 -3.39
N VAL A 164 25.38 9.92 -3.80
CA VAL A 164 24.27 9.84 -4.77
C VAL A 164 24.76 9.35 -6.14
N THR A 165 25.93 9.85 -6.58
CA THR A 165 26.52 9.41 -7.85
C THR A 165 26.84 7.92 -7.82
N LYS A 166 27.45 7.41 -6.75
CA LYS A 166 27.71 5.97 -6.57
C LYS A 166 26.43 5.13 -6.57
N GLN A 167 25.32 5.66 -6.00
CA GLN A 167 24.02 4.98 -6.08
C GLN A 167 23.51 4.92 -7.52
N PHE A 168 23.67 5.98 -8.31
CA PHE A 168 23.30 5.95 -9.73
C PHE A 168 24.12 4.96 -10.54
N GLU A 169 25.44 4.95 -10.35
CA GLU A 169 26.33 3.98 -10.98
C GLU A 169 25.94 2.54 -10.66
N SER A 170 25.68 2.24 -9.40
CA SER A 170 25.21 0.93 -8.95
C SER A 170 23.87 0.57 -9.58
N GLN A 171 22.93 1.53 -9.64
CA GLN A 171 21.61 1.33 -10.24
C GLN A 171 21.71 1.00 -11.73
N ILE A 172 22.56 1.69 -12.49
CA ILE A 172 22.79 1.44 -13.90
C ILE A 172 23.33 0.01 -14.12
N VAL A 173 24.31 -0.38 -13.35
CA VAL A 173 24.92 -1.73 -13.45
C VAL A 173 23.89 -2.81 -13.11
N ILE A 174 23.04 -2.57 -12.07
CA ILE A 174 21.92 -3.47 -11.74
C ILE A 174 20.95 -3.58 -12.92
N GLU A 175 20.52 -2.46 -13.52
CA GLU A 175 19.60 -2.45 -14.65
C GLU A 175 20.18 -3.25 -15.84
N LYS A 176 21.46 -3.03 -16.19
CA LYS A 176 22.16 -3.78 -17.25
C LYS A 176 22.22 -5.29 -16.95
N MET A 177 22.57 -5.65 -15.71
CA MET A 177 22.66 -7.04 -15.31
C MET A 177 21.29 -7.74 -15.33
N ILE A 178 20.25 -7.09 -14.83
CA ILE A 178 18.88 -7.62 -14.87
C ILE A 178 18.41 -7.76 -16.32
N GLU A 179 18.65 -6.76 -17.16
CA GLU A 179 18.30 -6.83 -18.58
C GLU A 179 19.00 -7.99 -19.27
N GLY A 180 20.31 -8.17 -19.05
CA GLY A 180 21.10 -9.22 -19.65
C GLY A 180 20.79 -10.62 -19.10
N GLU A 181 20.61 -10.78 -17.80
CA GLU A 181 20.43 -12.10 -17.17
C GLU A 181 18.97 -12.57 -17.13
N ILE A 182 18.00 -11.67 -17.14
CA ILE A 182 16.59 -11.99 -16.94
C ILE A 182 15.76 -11.60 -18.16
N SER A 183 15.66 -10.30 -18.46
CA SER A 183 14.71 -9.80 -19.47
C SER A 183 15.04 -10.30 -20.88
N SER A 184 16.33 -10.40 -21.22
CA SER A 184 16.77 -10.92 -22.53
C SER A 184 16.62 -12.44 -22.69
N LYS A 185 16.62 -13.18 -21.55
CA LYS A 185 16.52 -14.65 -21.51
C LYS A 185 15.08 -15.12 -21.24
N SER A 186 14.19 -14.23 -20.79
CA SER A 186 12.78 -14.53 -20.50
C SER A 186 11.97 -14.59 -21.81
N GLY A 187 12.02 -15.74 -22.49
CA GLY A 187 11.23 -16.03 -23.68
C GLY A 187 9.84 -16.58 -23.40
N LYS A 188 9.31 -16.47 -22.18
CA LYS A 188 8.01 -17.03 -21.81
C LYS A 188 6.87 -16.28 -22.52
N ASP A 189 6.09 -17.05 -23.31
CA ASP A 189 4.86 -16.54 -23.91
C ASP A 189 3.71 -16.62 -22.90
N TYR A 190 3.12 -15.48 -22.60
CA TYR A 190 1.98 -15.37 -21.69
C TYR A 190 0.62 -15.35 -22.39
N ALA A 191 0.58 -15.57 -23.72
CA ALA A 191 -0.66 -15.46 -24.49
C ALA A 191 -1.74 -16.43 -24.03
N ALA A 192 -1.38 -17.70 -23.82
CA ALA A 192 -2.33 -18.72 -23.36
C ALA A 192 -2.85 -18.48 -21.94
N GLU A 193 -1.98 -18.02 -21.03
CA GLU A 193 -2.36 -17.67 -19.64
C GLU A 193 -3.27 -16.44 -19.62
N ALA A 194 -2.97 -15.42 -20.43
CA ALA A 194 -3.80 -14.23 -20.57
C ALA A 194 -5.16 -14.56 -21.18
N GLN A 195 -5.20 -15.39 -22.23
CA GLN A 195 -6.45 -15.85 -22.84
C GLN A 195 -7.33 -16.54 -21.82
N LYS A 196 -6.76 -17.45 -21.03
CA LYS A 196 -7.50 -18.15 -19.98
C LYS A 196 -8.11 -17.18 -18.96
N ILE A 197 -7.37 -16.17 -18.49
CA ILE A 197 -7.88 -15.18 -17.53
C ILE A 197 -9.08 -14.42 -18.13
N VAL A 198 -8.96 -13.99 -19.38
CA VAL A 198 -10.04 -13.26 -20.07
C VAL A 198 -11.27 -14.16 -20.25
N ASP A 199 -11.06 -15.42 -20.64
CA ASP A 199 -12.16 -16.37 -20.85
C ASP A 199 -12.83 -16.78 -19.55
N ASP A 200 -12.08 -16.95 -18.46
CA ASP A 200 -12.61 -17.22 -17.12
C ASP A 200 -13.52 -16.07 -16.65
N ILE A 201 -13.09 -14.79 -16.84
CA ILE A 201 -13.91 -13.61 -16.51
C ILE A 201 -15.19 -13.57 -17.36
N LYS A 202 -15.10 -13.85 -18.67
CA LYS A 202 -16.27 -13.90 -19.55
C LYS A 202 -17.22 -15.00 -19.13
N ALA A 203 -16.72 -16.19 -18.78
CA ALA A 203 -17.51 -17.31 -18.32
C ALA A 203 -18.19 -17.05 -16.96
N GLU A 204 -17.51 -16.35 -16.05
CA GLU A 204 -18.12 -15.87 -14.81
C GLU A 204 -19.24 -14.86 -15.09
N ASN A 205 -18.99 -13.86 -15.94
CA ASN A 205 -19.99 -12.86 -16.31
C ASN A 205 -21.22 -13.49 -17.00
N ALA A 206 -21.04 -14.52 -17.79
CA ALA A 206 -22.15 -15.22 -18.46
C ALA A 206 -23.14 -15.88 -17.47
N LYS A 207 -22.72 -16.16 -16.25
CA LYS A 207 -23.59 -16.76 -15.20
C LYS A 207 -24.36 -15.70 -14.38
N ILE A 208 -23.96 -14.43 -14.50
CA ILE A 208 -24.54 -13.34 -13.70
C ILE A 208 -26.04 -13.16 -13.93
N PRO A 209 -26.57 -13.17 -15.18
CA PRO A 209 -28.00 -13.00 -15.39
C PRO A 209 -28.87 -14.01 -14.67
N GLU A 210 -28.47 -15.28 -14.66
CA GLU A 210 -29.19 -16.36 -13.97
C GLU A 210 -29.12 -16.17 -12.44
N ALA A 211 -27.92 -15.94 -11.91
CA ALA A 211 -27.71 -15.71 -10.49
C ALA A 211 -28.44 -14.45 -9.99
N ALA A 212 -28.44 -13.37 -10.80
CA ALA A 212 -29.19 -12.16 -10.48
C ALA A 212 -30.72 -12.38 -10.51
N ALA A 213 -31.23 -13.16 -11.45
CA ALA A 213 -32.66 -13.53 -11.51
C ALA A 213 -33.07 -14.35 -10.29
N GLU A 214 -32.24 -15.29 -9.86
CA GLU A 214 -32.49 -16.08 -8.64
C GLU A 214 -32.49 -15.20 -7.38
N ALA A 215 -31.51 -14.29 -7.27
CA ALA A 215 -31.43 -13.35 -6.15
C ALA A 215 -32.66 -12.40 -6.13
N GLN A 216 -33.08 -11.91 -7.30
CA GLN A 216 -34.28 -11.09 -7.42
C GLN A 216 -35.54 -11.84 -7.03
N LYS A 217 -35.65 -13.11 -7.39
CA LYS A 217 -36.78 -13.95 -6.97
C LYS A 217 -36.81 -14.08 -5.44
N LYS A 218 -35.67 -14.38 -4.82
CA LYS A 218 -35.58 -14.50 -3.35
C LYS A 218 -35.98 -13.21 -2.63
N ILE A 219 -35.48 -12.06 -3.08
CA ILE A 219 -35.83 -10.78 -2.43
C ILE A 219 -37.30 -10.42 -2.63
N ASN A 220 -37.90 -10.74 -3.80
CA ASN A 220 -39.31 -10.53 -4.07
C ASN A 220 -40.20 -11.41 -3.15
N GLU A 221 -39.81 -12.65 -2.88
CA GLU A 221 -40.52 -13.51 -1.93
C GLU A 221 -40.45 -12.94 -0.49
N ILE A 222 -39.31 -12.40 -0.08
CA ILE A 222 -39.16 -11.69 1.19
C ILE A 222 -40.05 -10.48 1.25
N LYS A 223 -40.05 -9.65 0.19
CA LYS A 223 -40.87 -8.44 0.10
C LYS A 223 -42.38 -8.80 0.16
N ALA A 224 -42.80 -9.81 -0.58
CA ALA A 224 -44.20 -10.27 -0.57
C ALA A 224 -44.65 -10.76 0.82
N THR A 225 -43.75 -11.44 1.56
CA THR A 225 -44.01 -11.87 2.94
C THR A 225 -44.20 -10.65 3.85
N LEU A 226 -43.32 -9.64 3.71
CA LEU A 226 -43.44 -8.38 4.48
C LEU A 226 -44.66 -7.57 4.13
N ASP A 227 -45.07 -7.53 2.85
CA ASP A 227 -46.27 -6.83 2.42
C ASP A 227 -47.58 -7.48 2.96
N ALA A 228 -47.57 -8.80 3.07
CA ALA A 228 -48.72 -9.53 3.65
C ALA A 228 -48.75 -9.48 5.19
N THR A 229 -47.71 -8.98 5.84
CA THR A 229 -47.64 -8.86 7.31
C THR A 229 -48.36 -7.62 7.80
N PRO A 230 -49.21 -7.71 8.83
CA PRO A 230 -49.87 -6.54 9.44
C PRO A 230 -48.86 -5.48 9.90
N ASP A 231 -49.20 -4.18 9.75
CA ASP A 231 -48.28 -3.07 10.05
C ASP A 231 -47.71 -3.13 11.47
N ALA A 232 -48.48 -3.59 12.45
CA ALA A 232 -48.03 -3.74 13.83
C ALA A 232 -46.91 -4.81 14.05
N GLU A 233 -46.83 -5.81 13.16
CA GLU A 233 -45.93 -6.94 13.25
C GLU A 233 -44.75 -6.81 12.26
N LYS A 234 -44.79 -5.84 11.35
CA LYS A 234 -43.81 -5.70 10.26
C LYS A 234 -42.38 -5.55 10.72
N ALA A 235 -42.14 -4.78 11.77
CA ALA A 235 -40.77 -4.56 12.28
C ALA A 235 -40.17 -5.83 12.86
N GLU A 236 -40.96 -6.62 13.60
CA GLU A 236 -40.50 -7.91 14.17
C GLU A 236 -40.27 -8.92 13.06
N LYS A 237 -41.19 -9.04 12.11
CA LYS A 237 -41.08 -9.93 10.96
C LYS A 237 -39.91 -9.58 10.07
N PHE A 238 -39.63 -8.28 9.90
CA PHE A 238 -38.46 -7.80 9.17
C PHE A 238 -37.15 -8.25 9.83
N ALA A 239 -37.04 -8.08 11.16
CA ALA A 239 -35.87 -8.49 11.90
C ALA A 239 -35.65 -10.03 11.88
N GLU A 240 -36.74 -10.81 11.92
CA GLU A 240 -36.72 -12.27 11.77
C GLU A 240 -36.18 -12.67 10.39
N LEU A 241 -36.76 -12.14 9.32
CA LEU A 241 -36.36 -12.40 7.95
C LEU A 241 -34.92 -11.92 7.66
N ALA A 242 -34.50 -10.80 8.26
CA ALA A 242 -33.13 -10.33 8.15
C ALA A 242 -32.13 -11.33 8.77
N LYS A 243 -32.46 -11.91 9.94
CA LYS A 243 -31.62 -12.91 10.60
C LYS A 243 -31.54 -14.21 9.79
N GLU A 244 -32.66 -14.63 9.18
CA GLU A 244 -32.76 -15.89 8.46
C GLU A 244 -32.20 -15.81 7.03
N LYS A 245 -32.47 -14.71 6.31
CA LYS A 245 -32.32 -14.64 4.85
C LYS A 245 -31.39 -13.54 4.34
N SER A 246 -30.88 -12.64 5.21
CA SER A 246 -29.99 -11.58 4.75
C SER A 246 -28.57 -12.09 4.61
N ASP A 247 -27.97 -11.82 3.44
CA ASP A 247 -26.53 -12.09 3.16
C ASP A 247 -25.60 -11.00 3.74
N CYS A 248 -26.16 -9.96 4.40
CA CYS A 248 -25.38 -8.93 5.06
C CYS A 248 -25.04 -9.35 6.50
N PRO A 249 -23.81 -9.05 7.01
CA PRO A 249 -23.46 -9.29 8.41
C PRO A 249 -24.43 -8.62 9.42
N SER A 250 -25.07 -7.50 9.06
CA SER A 250 -26.11 -6.86 9.88
C SER A 250 -27.35 -7.73 10.07
N GLY A 251 -27.55 -8.75 9.25
CA GLY A 251 -28.67 -9.72 9.38
C GLY A 251 -28.73 -10.32 10.77
N SER A 252 -27.61 -10.66 11.39
CA SER A 252 -27.54 -11.20 12.77
C SER A 252 -28.15 -10.27 13.83
N LYS A 253 -28.19 -8.96 13.53
CA LYS A 253 -28.79 -7.91 14.36
C LYS A 253 -30.17 -7.45 13.84
N GLY A 254 -30.88 -8.30 13.07
CA GLY A 254 -32.17 -7.95 12.45
C GLY A 254 -32.05 -6.94 11.31
N GLY A 255 -30.87 -6.83 10.70
CA GLY A 255 -30.61 -5.90 9.60
C GLY A 255 -30.27 -4.47 10.03
N ASP A 256 -30.22 -4.16 11.34
CA ASP A 256 -30.00 -2.79 11.86
C ASP A 256 -28.64 -2.23 11.41
N LEU A 257 -28.65 -1.08 10.77
CA LEU A 257 -27.48 -0.32 10.31
C LEU A 257 -27.15 0.87 11.22
N GLY A 258 -28.02 1.15 12.21
CA GLY A 258 -27.93 2.37 13.00
C GLY A 258 -28.30 3.62 12.21
N PHE A 259 -27.91 4.80 12.72
CA PHE A 259 -28.08 6.07 12.01
C PHE A 259 -26.93 6.28 11.01
N PHE A 260 -27.27 6.75 9.83
CA PHE A 260 -26.33 7.18 8.81
C PHE A 260 -26.80 8.47 8.12
N THR A 261 -25.87 9.21 7.55
CA THR A 261 -26.10 10.45 6.81
C THR A 261 -25.94 10.22 5.32
N HIS A 262 -26.39 11.19 4.50
CA HIS A 262 -26.19 11.14 3.05
C HIS A 262 -24.72 10.87 2.66
N GLY A 263 -24.53 10.01 1.66
CA GLY A 263 -23.22 9.64 1.11
C GLY A 263 -22.47 8.54 1.89
N GLN A 264 -22.99 8.05 3.00
CA GLN A 264 -22.39 6.91 3.72
C GLN A 264 -22.79 5.56 3.13
N MET A 265 -23.88 5.51 2.37
CA MET A 265 -24.36 4.33 1.66
C MET A 265 -24.19 4.53 0.14
N VAL A 266 -24.28 3.43 -0.62
CA VAL A 266 -24.32 3.54 -2.08
C VAL A 266 -25.55 4.30 -2.52
N LYS A 267 -25.43 5.02 -3.64
CA LYS A 267 -26.40 6.03 -4.10
C LYS A 267 -27.84 5.53 -4.11
N GLU A 268 -28.09 4.38 -4.71
CA GLU A 268 -29.44 3.82 -4.86
C GLU A 268 -30.07 3.47 -3.50
N PHE A 269 -29.27 3.00 -2.57
CA PHE A 269 -29.70 2.71 -1.20
C PHE A 269 -29.98 3.99 -0.41
N ASP A 270 -29.09 4.97 -0.52
CA ASP A 270 -29.19 6.28 0.12
C ASP A 270 -30.47 6.99 -0.30
N GLU A 271 -30.69 7.14 -1.62
CA GLU A 271 -31.89 7.77 -2.18
C GLU A 271 -33.17 7.08 -1.71
N ALA A 272 -33.21 5.75 -1.70
CA ALA A 272 -34.36 4.99 -1.25
C ALA A 272 -34.62 5.15 0.25
N ALA A 273 -33.59 5.07 1.10
CA ALA A 273 -33.74 5.18 2.54
C ALA A 273 -34.22 6.57 2.98
N PHE A 274 -33.65 7.64 2.41
CA PHE A 274 -34.04 9.01 2.77
C PHE A 274 -35.44 9.39 2.26
N ALA A 275 -35.88 8.83 1.14
CA ALA A 275 -37.21 9.07 0.60
C ALA A 275 -38.33 8.36 1.38
N LEU A 276 -38.01 7.27 2.12
CA LEU A 276 -39.04 6.48 2.83
C LEU A 276 -39.55 7.19 4.08
N PRO A 277 -40.87 7.16 4.37
CA PRO A 277 -41.39 7.54 5.69
C PRO A 277 -40.97 6.54 6.79
N ILE A 278 -40.95 7.01 8.04
CA ILE A 278 -40.71 6.15 9.19
C ILE A 278 -41.76 5.03 9.27
N GLY A 279 -41.34 3.82 9.57
CA GLY A 279 -42.16 2.61 9.65
C GLY A 279 -42.52 1.99 8.30
N LYS A 280 -42.06 2.55 7.19
CA LYS A 280 -42.35 2.00 5.84
C LYS A 280 -41.18 1.17 5.33
N ILE A 281 -41.54 0.18 4.51
CA ILE A 281 -40.62 -0.73 3.83
C ILE A 281 -40.51 -0.28 2.36
N SER A 282 -39.30 -0.25 1.84
CA SER A 282 -39.02 0.10 0.44
C SER A 282 -39.56 -0.94 -0.54
N ASP A 283 -39.70 -0.54 -1.79
CA ASP A 283 -39.63 -1.50 -2.89
C ASP A 283 -38.26 -2.15 -2.93
N VAL A 284 -38.08 -3.15 -3.80
CA VAL A 284 -36.78 -3.79 -3.98
C VAL A 284 -35.82 -2.81 -4.63
N VAL A 285 -34.71 -2.50 -3.91
CA VAL A 285 -33.66 -1.59 -4.36
C VAL A 285 -32.50 -2.41 -4.89
N LYS A 286 -32.13 -2.21 -6.16
CA LYS A 286 -30.97 -2.84 -6.77
C LYS A 286 -29.73 -1.97 -6.57
N THR A 287 -28.63 -2.56 -6.10
CA THR A 287 -27.31 -1.91 -5.98
C THR A 287 -26.22 -2.81 -6.57
N GLN A 288 -24.98 -2.37 -6.56
CA GLN A 288 -23.83 -3.21 -6.94
C GLN A 288 -23.62 -4.44 -6.06
N PHE A 289 -24.21 -4.49 -4.86
CA PHE A 289 -24.09 -5.63 -3.92
C PHE A 289 -25.19 -6.67 -4.11
N GLY A 290 -26.28 -6.33 -4.80
CA GLY A 290 -27.45 -7.16 -4.98
C GLY A 290 -28.75 -6.41 -4.80
N PHE A 291 -29.76 -7.09 -4.26
CA PHE A 291 -31.10 -6.58 -4.06
C PHE A 291 -31.37 -6.36 -2.58
N HIS A 292 -31.92 -5.21 -2.25
CA HIS A 292 -32.22 -4.82 -0.87
C HIS A 292 -33.72 -4.56 -0.68
N VAL A 293 -34.19 -4.84 0.53
CA VAL A 293 -35.43 -4.27 1.09
C VAL A 293 -35.02 -3.49 2.34
N ILE A 294 -35.52 -2.26 2.48
CA ILE A 294 -35.12 -1.31 3.51
C ILE A 294 -36.35 -0.97 4.37
N LEU A 295 -36.17 -0.96 5.70
CA LEU A 295 -37.16 -0.45 6.67
C LEU A 295 -36.54 0.74 7.40
N VAL A 296 -37.13 1.91 7.26
CA VAL A 296 -36.76 3.11 8.03
C VAL A 296 -37.43 3.08 9.38
N THR A 297 -36.65 3.13 10.45
CA THR A 297 -37.15 3.06 11.83
C THR A 297 -37.15 4.41 12.54
N ASP A 298 -36.31 5.35 12.12
CA ASP A 298 -36.23 6.70 12.69
C ASP A 298 -35.57 7.68 11.71
N LYS A 299 -35.81 8.99 11.90
CA LYS A 299 -35.19 10.08 11.14
C LYS A 299 -34.87 11.24 12.07
N LYS A 300 -33.72 11.88 11.83
CA LYS A 300 -33.34 13.14 12.48
C LYS A 300 -33.15 14.19 11.40
N GLU A 301 -33.86 15.29 11.52
CA GLU A 301 -33.73 16.42 10.62
C GLU A 301 -32.36 17.11 10.78
N ALA A 302 -31.92 17.78 9.74
CA ALA A 302 -30.72 18.60 9.81
C ALA A 302 -30.91 19.75 10.79
N VAL A 303 -29.95 19.96 11.68
CA VAL A 303 -29.94 21.09 12.63
C VAL A 303 -28.84 22.04 12.20
N GLN A 304 -29.18 23.31 12.01
CA GLN A 304 -28.20 24.36 11.72
C GLN A 304 -27.33 24.64 12.95
N ALA A 305 -26.09 25.10 12.72
CA ALA A 305 -25.22 25.54 13.81
C ALA A 305 -25.85 26.71 14.58
N GLU A 306 -25.91 26.62 15.92
CA GLU A 306 -26.44 27.67 16.79
C GLU A 306 -25.49 27.91 17.96
N GLY A 307 -24.83 29.07 18.00
CA GLY A 307 -23.79 29.38 18.99
C GLY A 307 -22.63 28.38 18.92
N ASP A 308 -22.27 27.76 20.05
CA ASP A 308 -21.19 26.75 20.13
C ASP A 308 -21.62 25.35 19.71
N LYS A 309 -22.88 25.14 19.31
CA LYS A 309 -23.37 23.83 18.85
C LYS A 309 -23.10 23.66 17.38
N PRO A 310 -22.34 22.61 16.95
CA PRO A 310 -22.10 22.35 15.56
C PRO A 310 -23.38 21.94 14.81
N ALA A 311 -23.44 22.25 13.51
CA ALA A 311 -24.49 21.75 12.64
C ALA A 311 -24.52 20.21 12.65
N GLN A 312 -25.70 19.63 12.64
CA GLN A 312 -25.90 18.19 12.50
C GLN A 312 -26.60 17.91 11.17
N PRO A 313 -26.05 17.05 10.32
CA PRO A 313 -26.70 16.68 9.06
C PRO A 313 -27.95 15.84 9.31
N GLU A 314 -28.86 15.85 8.33
CA GLU A 314 -29.96 14.90 8.30
C GLU A 314 -29.43 13.48 8.39
N SER A 315 -30.10 12.62 9.17
CA SER A 315 -29.73 11.22 9.31
C SER A 315 -30.95 10.32 9.42
N VAL A 316 -30.80 9.11 8.90
CA VAL A 316 -31.83 8.07 8.87
C VAL A 316 -31.33 6.85 9.62
N LYS A 317 -32.18 6.29 10.48
CA LYS A 317 -31.97 4.97 11.06
C LYS A 317 -32.75 3.94 10.28
N ALA A 318 -32.08 2.93 9.75
CA ALA A 318 -32.73 1.90 8.96
C ALA A 318 -32.20 0.50 9.24
N SER A 319 -33.05 -0.47 8.96
CA SER A 319 -32.69 -1.88 8.84
C SER A 319 -32.81 -2.30 7.38
N HIS A 320 -31.99 -3.27 6.95
CA HIS A 320 -32.10 -3.82 5.60
C HIS A 320 -31.95 -5.35 5.55
N ILE A 321 -32.51 -5.92 4.50
CA ILE A 321 -32.31 -7.30 4.08
C ILE A 321 -31.61 -7.25 2.73
N LEU A 322 -30.45 -7.89 2.60
CA LEU A 322 -29.69 -8.00 1.37
C LEU A 322 -29.73 -9.42 0.87
N VAL A 323 -30.11 -9.62 -0.39
CA VAL A 323 -29.80 -10.83 -1.15
C VAL A 323 -28.73 -10.48 -2.16
N LYS A 324 -27.52 -11.04 -1.96
CA LYS A 324 -26.39 -10.77 -2.83
C LYS A 324 -26.64 -11.25 -4.26
N ALA A 325 -26.27 -10.42 -5.21
CA ALA A 325 -26.20 -10.81 -6.61
C ALA A 325 -24.83 -10.42 -7.15
N PRO A 326 -24.20 -11.29 -7.95
CA PRO A 326 -22.92 -10.94 -8.57
C PRO A 326 -23.11 -9.77 -9.54
N SER A 327 -22.10 -8.91 -9.62
CA SER A 327 -22.02 -7.83 -10.62
C SER A 327 -20.99 -8.19 -11.69
N GLU A 328 -21.20 -7.66 -12.90
CA GLU A 328 -20.24 -7.87 -13.99
C GLU A 328 -18.86 -7.32 -13.64
N ARG A 329 -17.85 -8.14 -13.89
CA ARG A 329 -16.45 -7.73 -13.81
C ARG A 329 -16.04 -7.18 -15.18
N PRO A 330 -15.37 -6.00 -15.25
CA PRO A 330 -14.82 -5.52 -16.50
C PRO A 330 -13.90 -6.59 -17.12
N VAL A 331 -14.12 -6.91 -18.38
CA VAL A 331 -13.23 -7.81 -19.14
C VAL A 331 -12.00 -6.99 -19.55
N PRO A 332 -10.80 -7.31 -19.03
CA PRO A 332 -9.62 -6.53 -19.36
C PRO A 332 -9.17 -6.80 -20.79
N ASP A 333 -8.43 -5.85 -21.37
CA ASP A 333 -7.77 -6.04 -22.65
C ASP A 333 -6.71 -7.14 -22.58
N MET A 334 -6.61 -7.95 -23.62
CA MET A 334 -5.69 -9.08 -23.68
C MET A 334 -4.23 -8.66 -23.57
N GLU A 335 -3.85 -7.56 -24.22
CA GLU A 335 -2.47 -7.07 -24.20
C GLU A 335 -2.10 -6.51 -22.83
N ASP A 336 -3.06 -5.90 -22.12
CA ASP A 336 -2.85 -5.43 -20.74
C ASP A 336 -2.67 -6.61 -19.77
N VAL A 337 -3.41 -7.70 -19.96
CA VAL A 337 -3.24 -8.93 -19.17
C VAL A 337 -1.87 -9.56 -19.44
N LYS A 338 -1.49 -9.73 -20.71
CA LYS A 338 -0.16 -10.23 -21.08
C LYS A 338 0.96 -9.40 -20.48
N LYS A 339 0.86 -8.08 -20.58
CA LYS A 339 1.83 -7.14 -20.01
C LYS A 339 1.92 -7.27 -18.49
N SER A 340 0.78 -7.42 -17.83
CA SER A 340 0.74 -7.63 -16.37
C SER A 340 1.39 -8.94 -15.95
N LEU A 341 1.10 -10.03 -16.67
CA LEU A 341 1.70 -11.36 -16.44
C LEU A 341 3.21 -11.35 -16.68
N LYS A 342 3.65 -10.74 -17.78
CA LYS A 342 5.08 -10.57 -18.10
C LYS A 342 5.80 -9.80 -16.99
N ASN A 343 5.26 -8.65 -16.58
CA ASN A 343 5.85 -7.84 -15.52
C ASN A 343 5.93 -8.59 -14.17
N ARG A 344 4.91 -9.41 -13.84
CA ARG A 344 4.91 -10.25 -12.65
C ARG A 344 5.97 -11.33 -12.72
N GLY A 345 6.03 -12.06 -13.84
CA GLY A 345 7.03 -13.11 -14.06
C GLY A 345 8.46 -12.56 -14.01
N GLU A 346 8.74 -11.44 -14.67
CA GLU A 346 10.04 -10.78 -14.60
C GLU A 346 10.39 -10.36 -13.15
N SER A 347 9.41 -9.82 -12.41
CA SER A 347 9.63 -9.43 -11.01
C SER A 347 9.95 -10.63 -10.10
N GLU A 348 9.29 -11.77 -10.32
CA GLU A 348 9.56 -13.00 -9.58
C GLU A 348 10.96 -13.56 -9.88
N GLU A 349 11.37 -13.53 -11.15
CA GLU A 349 12.70 -13.98 -11.58
C GLU A 349 13.81 -13.06 -11.05
N ILE A 350 13.59 -11.74 -11.09
CA ILE A 350 14.48 -10.75 -10.47
C ILE A 350 14.61 -11.02 -8.96
N GLY A 351 13.49 -11.26 -8.27
CA GLY A 351 13.51 -11.56 -6.85
C GLY A 351 14.32 -12.82 -6.51
N LYS A 352 14.15 -13.88 -7.29
CA LYS A 352 14.94 -15.13 -7.14
C LYS A 352 16.41 -14.90 -7.40
N PHE A 353 16.75 -14.21 -8.50
CA PHE A 353 18.12 -13.89 -8.85
C PHE A 353 18.80 -13.05 -7.77
N MET A 354 18.14 -11.98 -7.31
CA MET A 354 18.68 -11.12 -6.25
C MET A 354 18.85 -11.85 -4.93
N LYS A 355 17.90 -12.71 -4.58
CA LYS A 355 18.00 -13.55 -3.38
C LYS A 355 19.19 -14.49 -3.47
N ASP A 356 19.40 -15.16 -4.60
CA ASP A 356 20.53 -16.04 -4.83
C ASP A 356 21.86 -15.28 -4.74
N VAL A 357 21.96 -14.12 -5.39
CA VAL A 357 23.13 -13.23 -5.34
C VAL A 357 23.46 -12.82 -3.92
N LEU A 358 22.46 -12.38 -3.14
CA LEU A 358 22.65 -11.95 -1.74
C LEU A 358 23.05 -13.12 -0.82
N THR A 359 22.40 -14.28 -0.97
CA THR A 359 22.68 -15.48 -0.15
C THR A 359 24.11 -15.99 -0.36
N ASN A 360 24.63 -15.91 -1.59
CA ASN A 360 25.96 -16.41 -1.95
C ASN A 360 27.07 -15.35 -1.83
N ALA A 361 26.76 -14.14 -1.38
CA ALA A 361 27.71 -13.01 -1.35
C ALA A 361 28.72 -13.06 -0.19
N GLY A 362 28.62 -14.00 0.72
CA GLY A 362 29.54 -14.10 1.85
C GLY A 362 29.50 -12.90 2.80
N ILE A 363 28.28 -12.36 3.05
CA ILE A 363 28.09 -11.20 3.91
C ILE A 363 28.30 -11.60 5.37
N GLN A 364 29.09 -10.81 6.10
CA GLN A 364 29.23 -10.92 7.55
C GLN A 364 28.74 -9.64 8.21
N ALA A 365 28.05 -9.76 9.33
CA ALA A 365 27.46 -8.63 10.06
C ALA A 365 27.72 -8.76 11.56
N ALA A 366 27.94 -7.63 12.24
CA ALA A 366 27.86 -7.53 13.68
C ALA A 366 26.44 -7.89 14.17
N ASP A 367 26.31 -8.29 15.44
CA ASP A 367 25.06 -8.79 16.00
C ASP A 367 23.89 -7.83 15.79
N GLU A 368 24.12 -6.54 15.91
CA GLU A 368 23.12 -5.50 15.72
C GLU A 368 22.56 -5.41 14.28
N TYR A 369 23.27 -5.94 13.27
CA TYR A 369 22.86 -5.93 11.86
C TYR A 369 22.59 -7.33 11.28
N LYS A 370 22.69 -8.40 12.08
CA LYS A 370 22.39 -9.77 11.61
C LYS A 370 20.96 -9.93 11.06
N HIS A 371 20.01 -9.15 11.57
CA HIS A 371 18.63 -9.15 11.11
C HIS A 371 18.45 -8.61 9.68
N MET A 372 19.48 -7.98 9.12
CA MET A 372 19.48 -7.44 7.75
C MET A 372 20.05 -8.43 6.73
N LEU A 373 20.58 -9.56 7.17
CA LEU A 373 21.08 -10.61 6.29
C LEU A 373 19.92 -11.37 5.62
N PRO A 374 20.10 -11.85 4.37
CA PRO A 374 19.08 -12.54 3.59
C PRO A 374 18.63 -13.88 4.19
#